data_10e227b217b9a661e803420cfd251cfd
#
_entry.id   10e227b217b9a661e803420cfd251cfd
#
_cell.length_a   1.000
_cell.length_b   1.000
_cell.length_c   1.000
_cell.angle_alpha   90.00
_cell.angle_beta   90.00
_cell.angle_gamma   90.00
#
_symmetry.space_group_name_H-M   'P 1'
#
loop_
_entity.id
_entity.type
_entity.pdbx_description
1 polymer ?
#
loop_
_entity_poly.entity_id
_entity_poly.type
_entity_poly.pdbx_seq_one_letter_code
_entity_poly.pdbx_strand_id
1 'polypeptide(L)'
;RFPHGLAHTIALLKTHYGVRSVGVWQAFQGYWNGLDESGVAAASCPTAITTTANGCLIPGSRAEQPAQFWDAWDGELAEAGVDFVKVDSQSSTSVMVRGTESYGEATWGRHQALDEVTSRRFGGALINCMGMAPEDYWHRPSSPITRSSDDYLPHNPDSLGEHLIQNAYC
;
A
#
# COMPACT_ATOMS: atom_id res chain seq x y z
N ARG A 1 -19.58 8.03 3.81
CA ARG A 1 -18.81 9.18 3.32
C ARG A 1 -19.07 9.46 1.85
N PHE A 2 -19.36 8.43 1.07
CA PHE A 2 -19.69 8.53 -0.36
C PHE A 2 -21.11 8.03 -0.58
N PRO A 3 -22.15 8.87 -0.43
CA PRO A 3 -23.54 8.44 -0.42
C PRO A 3 -24.00 7.75 -1.72
N HIS A 4 -23.31 8.03 -2.82
CA HIS A 4 -23.58 7.42 -4.14
C HIS A 4 -22.42 6.51 -4.60
N GLY A 5 -21.53 6.12 -3.69
CA GLY A 5 -20.36 5.31 -3.97
C GLY A 5 -19.12 6.10 -4.43
N LEU A 6 -17.98 5.42 -4.40
CA LEU A 6 -16.69 6.01 -4.77
C LEU A 6 -16.64 6.38 -6.25
N ALA A 7 -17.09 5.48 -7.12
CA ALA A 7 -17.10 5.69 -8.57
C ALA A 7 -17.88 6.96 -8.98
N HIS A 8 -19.07 7.17 -8.40
CA HIS A 8 -19.86 8.39 -8.64
C HIS A 8 -19.10 9.64 -8.22
N THR A 9 -18.48 9.61 -7.04
CA THR A 9 -17.71 10.75 -6.51
C THR A 9 -16.51 11.07 -7.41
N ILE A 10 -15.77 10.06 -7.85
CA ILE A 10 -14.62 10.23 -8.77
C ILE A 10 -15.10 10.80 -10.12
N ALA A 11 -16.17 10.25 -10.68
CA ALA A 11 -16.74 10.76 -11.92
C ALA A 11 -17.14 12.24 -11.79
N LEU A 12 -17.80 12.61 -10.70
CA LEU A 12 -18.17 14.01 -10.43
C LEU A 12 -16.93 14.93 -10.32
N LEU A 13 -15.91 14.51 -9.59
CA LEU A 13 -14.65 15.26 -9.46
C LEU A 13 -14.01 15.51 -10.83
N LYS A 14 -13.95 14.50 -11.68
CA LYS A 14 -13.33 14.60 -13.00
C LYS A 14 -14.18 15.43 -13.97
N THR A 15 -15.48 15.18 -14.05
CA THR A 15 -16.34 15.79 -15.07
C THR A 15 -16.80 17.19 -14.71
N HIS A 16 -17.11 17.45 -13.44
CA HIS A 16 -17.67 18.73 -13.00
C HIS A 16 -16.62 19.68 -12.45
N TYR A 17 -15.64 19.15 -11.70
CA TYR A 17 -14.63 19.98 -11.06
C TYR A 17 -13.28 20.00 -11.80
N GLY A 18 -13.15 19.31 -12.93
CA GLY A 18 -11.94 19.30 -13.74
C GLY A 18 -10.71 18.65 -13.09
N VAL A 19 -10.93 17.79 -12.08
CA VAL A 19 -9.84 17.03 -11.46
C VAL A 19 -9.29 16.03 -12.47
N ARG A 20 -8.00 16.08 -12.73
CA ARG A 20 -7.35 15.23 -13.75
C ARG A 20 -7.17 13.80 -13.27
N SER A 21 -6.71 13.64 -12.03
CA SER A 21 -6.39 12.34 -11.45
C SER A 21 -6.82 12.27 -10.00
N VAL A 22 -7.38 11.15 -9.60
CA VAL A 22 -7.81 10.87 -8.22
C VAL A 22 -7.04 9.66 -7.71
N GLY A 23 -6.32 9.84 -6.62
CA GLY A 23 -5.63 8.76 -5.94
C GLY A 23 -6.27 8.40 -4.62
N VAL A 24 -5.99 7.19 -4.14
CA VAL A 24 -6.39 6.74 -2.81
C VAL A 24 -5.18 6.30 -1.99
N TRP A 25 -5.29 6.46 -0.67
CA TRP A 25 -4.34 5.96 0.29
C TRP A 25 -4.70 4.53 0.70
N GLN A 26 -3.69 3.68 0.77
CA GLN A 26 -3.78 2.30 1.26
C GLN A 26 -2.66 2.07 2.28
N ALA A 27 -2.83 1.11 3.18
CA ALA A 27 -1.75 0.60 4.01
C ALA A 27 -1.33 -0.78 3.54
N PHE A 28 -0.02 -1.04 3.50
CA PHE A 28 0.57 -2.28 2.98
C PHE A 28 0.09 -3.55 3.69
N GLN A 29 -0.31 -3.41 4.95
CA GLN A 29 -0.86 -4.50 5.76
C GLN A 29 -2.41 -4.56 5.73
N GLY A 30 -3.06 -3.73 4.90
CA GLY A 30 -4.50 -3.52 4.89
C GLY A 30 -4.91 -2.29 5.70
N TYR A 31 -4.49 -2.20 6.95
CA TYR A 31 -4.53 -1.02 7.83
C TYR A 31 -3.40 -1.10 8.87
N TRP A 32 -3.29 -0.15 9.79
CA TRP A 32 -2.21 -0.10 10.81
C TRP A 32 -2.04 -1.40 11.59
N ASN A 33 -3.15 -2.06 11.95
CA ASN A 33 -3.15 -3.32 12.68
C ASN A 33 -3.60 -4.52 11.82
N GLY A 34 -3.53 -4.39 10.49
CA GLY A 34 -3.99 -5.42 9.58
C GLY A 34 -5.45 -5.23 9.14
N LEU A 35 -6.07 -6.30 8.67
CA LEU A 35 -7.43 -6.35 8.13
C LEU A 35 -8.45 -6.66 9.23
N ASP A 36 -9.65 -6.14 9.05
CA ASP A 36 -10.80 -6.54 9.87
C ASP A 36 -11.27 -7.94 9.45
N GLU A 37 -11.35 -8.87 10.40
CA GLU A 37 -11.79 -10.25 10.18
C GLU A 37 -13.21 -10.33 9.60
N SER A 38 -14.08 -9.41 10.02
CA SER A 38 -15.45 -9.28 9.51
C SER A 38 -15.56 -8.40 8.27
N GLY A 39 -14.45 -7.84 7.80
CA GLY A 39 -14.41 -6.88 6.71
C GLY A 39 -14.52 -7.51 5.33
N VAL A 40 -14.91 -6.68 4.36
CA VAL A 40 -15.08 -7.09 2.95
C VAL A 40 -13.80 -7.70 2.38
N ALA A 41 -12.63 -7.12 2.68
CA ALA A 41 -11.36 -7.62 2.17
C ALA A 41 -11.05 -9.05 2.63
N ALA A 42 -11.32 -9.37 3.91
CA ALA A 42 -11.15 -10.72 4.44
C ALA A 42 -12.15 -11.71 3.80
N ALA A 43 -13.37 -11.27 3.55
CA ALA A 43 -14.40 -12.10 2.91
C ALA A 43 -14.16 -12.33 1.42
N SER A 44 -13.66 -11.33 0.70
CA SER A 44 -13.46 -11.39 -0.75
C SER A 44 -12.27 -12.24 -1.17
N CYS A 45 -11.20 -12.30 -0.36
CA CYS A 45 -9.99 -13.05 -0.70
C CYS A 45 -9.41 -13.82 0.51
N PRO A 46 -10.19 -14.74 1.12
CA PRO A 46 -9.79 -15.42 2.35
C PRO A 46 -8.51 -16.26 2.19
N THR A 47 -8.23 -16.78 1.00
CA THR A 47 -7.01 -17.55 0.69
C THR A 47 -5.77 -16.68 0.52
N ALA A 48 -5.95 -15.37 0.31
CA ALA A 48 -4.88 -14.40 0.08
C ALA A 48 -4.38 -13.74 1.37
N ILE A 49 -4.92 -14.12 2.53
CA ILE A 49 -4.58 -13.57 3.84
C ILE A 49 -3.87 -14.60 4.71
N THR A 50 -3.06 -14.09 5.62
CA THR A 50 -2.39 -14.89 6.66
C THR A 50 -2.56 -14.23 8.03
N THR A 51 -2.34 -14.99 9.08
CA THR A 51 -2.43 -14.50 10.46
C THR A 51 -1.03 -14.33 11.04
N THR A 52 -0.77 -13.16 11.61
CA THR A 52 0.48 -12.87 12.32
C THR A 52 0.55 -13.61 13.67
N ALA A 53 1.73 -13.62 14.28
CA ALA A 53 1.91 -14.18 15.63
C ALA A 53 1.00 -13.52 16.69
N ASN A 54 0.61 -12.27 16.48
CA ASN A 54 -0.27 -11.51 17.38
C ASN A 54 -1.77 -11.61 17.00
N GLY A 55 -2.12 -12.49 16.06
CA GLY A 55 -3.51 -12.71 15.65
C GLY A 55 -4.07 -11.69 14.66
N CYS A 56 -3.27 -10.75 14.14
CA CYS A 56 -3.72 -9.80 13.10
C CYS A 56 -3.79 -10.49 11.74
N LEU A 57 -4.81 -10.17 10.96
CA LEU A 57 -4.91 -10.62 9.57
C LEU A 57 -4.17 -9.64 8.66
N ILE A 58 -3.33 -10.15 7.79
CA ILE A 58 -2.57 -9.33 6.82
C ILE A 58 -2.56 -10.02 5.44
N PRO A 59 -2.27 -9.31 4.35
CA PRO A 59 -2.02 -9.96 3.07
C PRO A 59 -0.94 -11.02 3.19
N GLY A 60 -1.15 -12.19 2.62
CA GLY A 60 -0.16 -13.27 2.61
C GLY A 60 1.08 -12.89 1.79
N SER A 61 2.15 -13.65 1.95
CA SER A 61 3.43 -13.43 1.25
C SER A 61 3.80 -14.58 0.31
N ARG A 62 3.08 -15.71 0.39
CA ARG A 62 3.43 -16.95 -0.28
C ARG A 62 2.71 -17.12 -1.61
N ALA A 63 3.46 -17.61 -2.61
CA ALA A 63 2.91 -17.93 -3.93
C ALA A 63 2.03 -16.79 -4.48
N GLU A 64 0.80 -17.10 -4.85
CA GLU A 64 -0.14 -16.17 -5.45
C GLU A 64 -0.88 -15.26 -4.44
N GLN A 65 -0.72 -15.48 -3.15
CA GLN A 65 -1.48 -14.76 -2.11
C GLN A 65 -1.38 -13.24 -2.23
N PRO A 66 -0.17 -12.64 -2.28
CA PRO A 66 -0.07 -11.18 -2.31
C PRO A 66 -0.63 -10.61 -3.61
N ALA A 67 -0.45 -11.30 -4.73
CA ALA A 67 -1.00 -10.87 -6.02
C ALA A 67 -2.54 -10.93 -6.03
N GLN A 68 -3.14 -11.98 -5.49
CA GLN A 68 -4.59 -12.11 -5.36
C GLN A 68 -5.18 -11.00 -4.48
N PHE A 69 -4.52 -10.68 -3.36
CA PHE A 69 -4.98 -9.62 -2.47
C PHE A 69 -4.96 -8.25 -3.17
N TRP A 70 -3.82 -7.88 -3.74
CA TRP A 70 -3.68 -6.59 -4.41
C TRP A 70 -4.58 -6.50 -5.65
N ASP A 71 -4.69 -7.57 -6.44
CA ASP A 71 -5.53 -7.55 -7.64
C ASP A 71 -7.03 -7.40 -7.30
N ALA A 72 -7.49 -8.00 -6.22
CA ALA A 72 -8.85 -7.81 -5.73
C ALA A 72 -9.09 -6.36 -5.27
N TRP A 73 -8.20 -5.81 -4.47
CA TRP A 73 -8.36 -4.45 -3.93
C TRP A 73 -8.18 -3.38 -5.01
N ASP A 74 -7.08 -3.43 -5.74
CA ASP A 74 -6.77 -2.44 -6.77
C ASP A 74 -7.66 -2.58 -8.00
N GLY A 75 -8.18 -3.76 -8.27
CA GLY A 75 -9.18 -3.99 -9.28
C GLY A 75 -10.46 -3.20 -9.03
N GLU A 76 -11.03 -3.28 -7.82
CA GLU A 76 -12.20 -2.49 -7.43
C GLU A 76 -11.94 -0.98 -7.51
N LEU A 77 -10.75 -0.54 -7.11
CA LEU A 77 -10.38 0.87 -7.16
C LEU A 77 -10.22 1.37 -8.60
N ALA A 78 -9.59 0.59 -9.46
CA ALA A 78 -9.44 0.91 -10.89
C ALA A 78 -10.81 0.97 -11.59
N GLU A 79 -11.70 0.01 -11.31
CA GLU A 79 -13.09 0.02 -11.83
C GLU A 79 -13.89 1.23 -11.33
N ALA A 80 -13.62 1.70 -10.11
CA ALA A 80 -14.22 2.93 -9.59
C ALA A 80 -13.65 4.21 -10.22
N GLY A 81 -12.60 4.11 -11.04
CA GLY A 81 -11.99 5.24 -11.74
C GLY A 81 -10.84 5.92 -11.00
N VAL A 82 -10.25 5.25 -10.01
CA VAL A 82 -9.00 5.67 -9.35
C VAL A 82 -7.85 5.60 -10.36
N ASP A 83 -6.99 6.62 -10.35
CA ASP A 83 -5.89 6.74 -11.32
C ASP A 83 -4.54 6.32 -10.73
N PHE A 84 -4.37 6.42 -9.41
CA PHE A 84 -3.13 6.03 -8.73
C PHE A 84 -3.39 5.69 -7.26
N VAL A 85 -2.42 5.02 -6.66
CA VAL A 85 -2.47 4.67 -5.24
C VAL A 85 -1.23 5.16 -4.50
N LYS A 86 -1.40 5.52 -3.24
CA LYS A 86 -0.30 5.72 -2.29
C LYS A 86 -0.37 4.61 -1.27
N VAL A 87 0.63 3.74 -1.25
CA VAL A 87 0.69 2.61 -0.31
C VAL A 87 1.70 2.89 0.78
N ASP A 88 1.19 3.01 1.99
CA ASP A 88 1.91 3.36 3.20
C ASP A 88 2.35 2.14 4.01
N SER A 89 3.21 2.35 5.00
CA SER A 89 3.68 1.32 5.95
C SER A 89 4.40 0.13 5.32
N GLN A 90 5.06 0.32 4.21
CA GLN A 90 5.71 -0.78 3.49
C GLN A 90 6.83 -1.46 4.30
N SER A 91 7.60 -0.71 5.09
CA SER A 91 8.65 -1.23 5.96
C SER A 91 8.14 -1.98 7.21
N SER A 92 6.84 -1.97 7.48
CA SER A 92 6.26 -2.67 8.64
C SER A 92 6.25 -4.20 8.52
N THR A 93 6.58 -4.75 7.34
CA THR A 93 6.63 -6.22 7.12
C THR A 93 7.49 -6.93 8.17
N SER A 94 8.65 -6.37 8.54
CA SER A 94 9.54 -6.97 9.54
C SER A 94 8.90 -7.17 10.91
N VAL A 95 7.99 -6.28 11.30
CA VAL A 95 7.26 -6.37 12.56
C VAL A 95 6.10 -7.36 12.44
N MET A 96 5.36 -7.27 11.35
CA MET A 96 4.14 -8.07 11.14
C MET A 96 4.42 -9.56 10.96
N VAL A 97 5.50 -9.94 10.28
CA VAL A 97 5.82 -11.35 10.02
C VAL A 97 6.75 -11.98 11.07
N ARG A 98 7.10 -11.24 12.12
CA ARG A 98 8.02 -11.73 13.15
C ARG A 98 7.50 -13.03 13.77
N GLY A 99 8.33 -14.07 13.70
CA GLY A 99 8.04 -15.39 14.29
C GLY A 99 7.11 -16.28 13.44
N THR A 100 6.63 -15.81 12.30
CA THR A 100 5.76 -16.60 11.40
C THR A 100 6.36 -16.88 10.05
N GLU A 101 7.16 -15.95 9.51
CA GLU A 101 7.73 -16.05 8.17
C GLU A 101 9.16 -15.50 8.11
N SER A 102 9.90 -15.93 7.09
CA SER A 102 11.18 -15.31 6.74
C SER A 102 10.94 -13.89 6.25
N TYR A 103 11.62 -12.90 6.86
CA TYR A 103 11.44 -11.49 6.50
C TYR A 103 11.77 -11.21 5.03
N GLY A 104 12.90 -11.75 4.55
CA GLY A 104 13.31 -11.55 3.16
C GLY A 104 12.31 -12.10 2.15
N GLU A 105 11.80 -13.32 2.38
CA GLU A 105 10.79 -13.93 1.50
C GLU A 105 9.46 -13.17 1.55
N ALA A 106 9.01 -12.78 2.75
CA ALA A 106 7.78 -12.03 2.92
C ALA A 106 7.85 -10.64 2.25
N THR A 107 8.97 -9.94 2.41
CA THR A 107 9.19 -8.64 1.75
C THR A 107 9.23 -8.80 0.24
N TRP A 108 10.00 -9.77 -0.26
CA TRP A 108 10.07 -10.06 -1.68
C TRP A 108 8.67 -10.30 -2.28
N GLY A 109 7.94 -11.30 -1.77
CA GLY A 109 6.65 -11.70 -2.35
C GLY A 109 5.62 -10.57 -2.35
N ARG A 110 5.54 -9.81 -1.25
CA ARG A 110 4.58 -8.72 -1.11
C ARG A 110 4.89 -7.51 -1.99
N HIS A 111 6.16 -7.08 -2.02
CA HIS A 111 6.55 -5.91 -2.81
C HIS A 111 6.50 -6.19 -4.30
N GLN A 112 6.96 -7.37 -4.74
CA GLN A 112 6.86 -7.76 -6.14
C GLN A 112 5.39 -7.77 -6.60
N ALA A 113 4.51 -8.36 -5.82
CA ALA A 113 3.09 -8.43 -6.15
C ALA A 113 2.44 -7.04 -6.21
N LEU A 114 2.74 -6.16 -5.25
CA LEU A 114 2.26 -4.78 -5.27
C LEU A 114 2.71 -4.06 -6.55
N ASP A 115 4.00 -4.13 -6.88
CA ASP A 115 4.57 -3.48 -8.07
C ASP A 115 3.95 -4.00 -9.37
N GLU A 116 3.80 -5.33 -9.51
CA GLU A 116 3.19 -5.95 -10.67
C GLU A 116 1.70 -5.60 -10.83
N VAL A 117 0.93 -5.64 -9.73
CA VAL A 117 -0.50 -5.34 -9.78
C VAL A 117 -0.73 -3.87 -10.07
N THR A 118 -0.03 -2.96 -9.41
CA THR A 118 -0.16 -1.52 -9.68
C THR A 118 0.31 -1.16 -11.08
N SER A 119 1.31 -1.85 -11.62
CA SER A 119 1.73 -1.72 -13.02
C SER A 119 0.58 -2.05 -13.98
N ARG A 120 -0.13 -3.14 -13.73
CA ARG A 120 -1.26 -3.57 -14.58
C ARG A 120 -2.50 -2.69 -14.41
N ARG A 121 -2.84 -2.31 -13.17
CA ARG A 121 -4.09 -1.60 -12.85
C ARG A 121 -3.99 -0.10 -13.03
N PHE A 122 -2.82 0.48 -12.77
CA PHE A 122 -2.60 1.93 -12.75
C PHE A 122 -1.40 2.39 -13.60
N GLY A 123 -0.85 1.52 -14.47
CA GLY A 123 0.30 1.88 -15.28
C GLY A 123 1.57 2.21 -14.47
N GLY A 124 1.70 1.66 -13.27
CA GLY A 124 2.80 1.94 -12.36
C GLY A 124 2.65 3.24 -11.56
N ALA A 125 1.47 3.87 -11.59
CA ALA A 125 1.20 5.09 -10.84
C ALA A 125 0.99 4.78 -9.33
N LEU A 126 2.08 4.42 -8.67
CA LEU A 126 2.20 4.10 -7.26
C LEU A 126 3.13 5.07 -6.57
N ILE A 127 2.69 5.66 -5.47
CA ILE A 127 3.54 6.38 -4.53
C ILE A 127 3.88 5.43 -3.38
N ASN A 128 5.11 4.95 -3.36
CA ASN A 128 5.63 4.14 -2.27
C ASN A 128 5.84 5.02 -1.04
N CYS A 129 5.30 4.62 0.10
CA CYS A 129 5.35 5.39 1.33
C CYS A 129 5.79 4.52 2.51
N MET A 130 6.61 5.08 3.41
CA MET A 130 7.23 4.36 4.52
C MET A 130 7.93 3.06 4.08
N GLY A 131 8.50 3.07 2.90
CA GLY A 131 9.23 1.97 2.28
C GLY A 131 10.69 2.33 2.10
N MET A 132 11.34 2.82 3.16
CA MET A 132 12.73 3.31 3.14
C MET A 132 13.73 2.25 3.60
N ALA A 133 13.27 1.08 4.02
CA ALA A 133 14.16 -0.03 4.32
C ALA A 133 14.85 -0.52 3.04
N PRO A 134 16.13 -0.90 3.09
CA PRO A 134 16.89 -1.30 1.90
C PRO A 134 16.18 -2.35 1.04
N GLU A 135 15.57 -3.34 1.67
CA GLU A 135 14.84 -4.42 1.02
C GLU A 135 13.59 -3.93 0.24
N ASP A 136 13.04 -2.78 0.60
CA ASP A 136 11.87 -2.22 -0.09
C ASP A 136 12.24 -1.61 -1.44
N TYR A 137 13.48 -1.13 -1.61
CA TYR A 137 13.94 -0.52 -2.85
C TYR A 137 14.23 -1.53 -3.96
N TRP A 138 14.52 -2.77 -3.63
CA TRP A 138 14.97 -3.79 -4.59
C TRP A 138 13.85 -4.36 -5.46
N HIS A 139 12.58 -4.09 -5.11
CA HIS A 139 11.42 -4.74 -5.72
C HIS A 139 10.42 -3.74 -6.32
N ARG A 140 10.93 -2.69 -6.96
CA ARG A 140 10.12 -1.61 -7.55
C ARG A 140 10.51 -1.31 -9.00
N PRO A 141 10.55 -2.29 -9.89
CA PRO A 141 10.95 -2.04 -11.28
C PRO A 141 9.97 -1.14 -12.04
N SER A 142 8.70 -1.12 -11.65
CA SER A 142 7.63 -0.39 -12.34
C SER A 142 7.12 0.84 -11.58
N SER A 143 7.49 1.01 -10.31
CA SER A 143 7.00 2.09 -9.45
C SER A 143 8.13 2.89 -8.79
N PRO A 144 8.85 3.74 -9.53
CA PRO A 144 10.06 4.42 -9.04
C PRO A 144 9.77 5.54 -8.03
N ILE A 145 8.53 6.01 -7.91
CA ILE A 145 8.19 7.13 -7.03
C ILE A 145 8.13 6.64 -5.58
N THR A 146 8.94 7.23 -4.72
CA THR A 146 8.93 6.93 -3.29
C THR A 146 9.02 8.22 -2.46
N ARG A 147 8.35 8.23 -1.30
CA ARG A 147 8.56 9.26 -0.30
C ARG A 147 9.85 8.97 0.47
N SER A 148 10.73 9.93 0.53
CA SER A 148 12.07 9.77 1.10
C SER A 148 12.16 9.96 2.62
N SER A 149 11.12 10.44 3.27
CA SER A 149 11.15 10.75 4.71
C SER A 149 9.85 10.38 5.41
N ASP A 150 9.86 10.40 6.74
CA ASP A 150 8.67 10.28 7.59
C ASP A 150 7.74 11.50 7.46
N ASP A 151 6.65 11.55 8.20
CA ASP A 151 5.74 12.70 8.19
C ASP A 151 6.39 13.92 8.82
N TYR A 152 6.27 15.06 8.15
CA TYR A 152 6.75 16.32 8.69
C TYR A 152 5.82 16.84 9.78
N LEU A 153 6.37 17.07 10.96
CA LEU A 153 5.66 17.56 12.12
C LEU A 153 6.06 19.03 12.39
N PRO A 154 5.31 20.02 11.87
CA PRO A 154 5.72 21.43 11.91
C PRO A 154 5.86 22.01 13.33
N HIS A 155 5.26 21.36 14.33
CA HIS A 155 5.35 21.76 15.74
C HIS A 155 6.47 21.05 16.52
N ASN A 156 7.17 20.09 15.88
CA ASN A 156 8.32 19.40 16.46
C ASN A 156 9.60 20.02 15.87
N PRO A 157 10.45 20.67 16.69
CA PRO A 157 11.68 21.32 16.23
C PRO A 157 12.68 20.33 15.62
N ASP A 158 12.65 19.07 16.03
CA ASP A 158 13.57 18.03 15.52
C ASP A 158 13.15 17.50 14.15
N SER A 159 11.89 17.67 13.76
CA SER A 159 11.32 17.10 12.52
C SER A 159 12.06 17.60 11.27
N LEU A 160 12.48 18.86 11.23
CA LEU A 160 13.25 19.38 10.09
C LEU A 160 14.61 18.67 9.95
N GLY A 161 15.31 18.47 11.07
CA GLY A 161 16.59 17.79 11.11
C GLY A 161 16.48 16.33 10.61
N GLU A 162 15.46 15.62 11.07
CA GLU A 162 15.16 14.26 10.63
C GLU A 162 14.87 14.19 9.13
N HIS A 163 14.06 15.13 8.63
CA HIS A 163 13.76 15.21 7.19
C HIS A 163 15.00 15.47 6.35
N LEU A 164 15.87 16.39 6.76
CA LEU A 164 17.11 16.67 6.05
C LEU A 164 18.03 15.44 5.98
N ILE A 165 18.16 14.73 7.09
CA ILE A 165 18.97 13.51 7.17
C ILE A 165 18.38 12.43 6.27
N GLN A 166 17.09 12.14 6.40
CA GLN A 166 16.43 11.10 5.61
C GLN A 166 16.49 11.41 4.10
N ASN A 167 16.26 12.65 3.70
CA ASN A 167 16.37 13.06 2.29
C ASN A 167 17.81 13.00 1.75
N ALA A 168 18.82 13.09 2.60
CA ALA A 168 20.21 12.98 2.16
C ALA A 168 20.61 11.51 1.93
N TYR A 169 19.98 10.55 2.62
CA TYR A 169 20.30 9.13 2.56
C TYR A 169 19.34 8.31 1.68
N CYS A 170 18.21 8.83 1.31
CA CYS A 170 17.22 8.21 0.41
C CYS A 170 17.26 8.86 -0.97
#